data_cdbcc9a4ab933f7900cec24baa8e05a1
#
_entry.id   cdbcc9a4ab933f7900cec24baa8e05a1
#
_cell.length_a   1.000
_cell.length_b   1.000
_cell.length_c   1.000
_cell.angle_alpha   90.00
_cell.angle_beta   90.00
_cell.angle_gamma   90.00
#
_symmetry.space_group_name_H-M   'P 1'
#
loop_
_entity.id
_entity.type
_entity.pdbx_description
1 polymer ?
#
loop_
_entity_poly.entity_id
_entity_poly.type
_entity_poly.pdbx_seq_one_letter_code
_entity_poly.pdbx_strand_id
1 'polypeptide(L)'
;MIEKNKHMILYHGSIDIVENPEIRIPSRSLDYGSGFYTTTSYKQAEDWVKRKLNSNIQVGYVNVYEFDENLLESLNALLFDSPTEEWVDFVMNNRTNKDFNHDFDVVYGPVANDKVYAAFALYEGGIIDKQNLISELKAYKLVDQYLFHTDKALKAVKFIEAKEVTL
;
A
#
# COMPACT_ATOMS: atom_id res chain seq x y z
N MET A 1 14.40 14.47 -27.58
CA MET A 1 14.39 13.42 -26.57
C MET A 1 12.95 12.98 -26.33
N ILE A 2 12.65 11.75 -26.64
CA ILE A 2 11.28 11.23 -26.48
C ILE A 2 11.14 10.87 -25.01
N GLU A 3 10.38 11.65 -24.27
CA GLU A 3 9.95 11.24 -22.92
C GLU A 3 9.07 10.00 -23.06
N LYS A 4 9.53 8.90 -22.52
CA LYS A 4 8.70 7.72 -22.41
C LYS A 4 7.62 8.02 -21.38
N ASN A 5 6.37 8.11 -21.81
CA ASN A 5 5.24 8.09 -20.89
C ASN A 5 5.31 6.79 -20.10
N LYS A 6 5.67 6.89 -18.82
CA LYS A 6 5.71 5.73 -17.94
C LYS A 6 4.33 5.51 -17.36
N HIS A 7 3.58 4.60 -17.98
CA HIS A 7 2.33 4.12 -17.42
C HIS A 7 2.61 2.86 -16.60
N MET A 8 2.12 2.86 -15.39
CA MET A 8 2.25 1.76 -14.45
C MET A 8 0.90 1.11 -14.24
N ILE A 9 0.88 -0.21 -14.12
CA ILE A 9 -0.34 -0.94 -13.74
C ILE A 9 -0.33 -1.15 -12.23
N LEU A 10 -1.44 -0.77 -11.59
CA LEU A 10 -1.66 -0.95 -10.16
C LEU A 10 -2.87 -1.85 -9.92
N TYR A 11 -2.84 -2.58 -8.83
CA TYR A 11 -3.88 -3.52 -8.44
C TYR A 11 -4.44 -3.19 -7.06
N HIS A 12 -5.74 -3.32 -6.91
CA HIS A 12 -6.43 -3.17 -5.63
C HIS A 12 -7.39 -4.33 -5.42
N GLY A 13 -7.13 -5.16 -4.42
CA GLY A 13 -8.00 -6.28 -4.05
C GLY A 13 -9.19 -5.81 -3.23
N SER A 14 -10.39 -6.22 -3.62
CA SER A 14 -11.62 -5.86 -2.91
C SER A 14 -12.69 -6.93 -3.15
N ILE A 15 -13.69 -6.97 -2.30
CA ILE A 15 -14.91 -7.76 -2.55
C ILE A 15 -15.86 -7.05 -3.53
N ASP A 16 -15.57 -5.80 -3.85
CA ASP A 16 -16.36 -4.97 -4.77
C ASP A 16 -15.53 -4.57 -6.00
N ILE A 17 -16.24 -4.25 -7.10
CA ILE A 17 -15.65 -3.58 -8.25
C ILE A 17 -15.54 -2.09 -7.92
N VAL A 18 -14.33 -1.54 -7.95
CA VAL A 18 -14.06 -0.16 -7.56
C VAL A 18 -13.62 0.64 -8.80
N GLU A 19 -14.60 1.10 -9.57
CA GLU A 19 -14.34 1.92 -10.77
C GLU A 19 -13.90 3.34 -10.41
N ASN A 20 -14.44 3.89 -9.32
CA ASN A 20 -14.16 5.25 -8.84
C ASN A 20 -13.61 5.19 -7.41
N PRO A 21 -12.29 5.06 -7.25
CA PRO A 21 -11.68 5.00 -5.93
C PRO A 21 -11.99 6.24 -5.08
N GLU A 22 -12.17 6.00 -3.79
CA GLU A 22 -12.45 7.05 -2.80
C GLU A 22 -11.50 6.92 -1.61
N ILE A 23 -11.19 8.05 -0.99
CA ILE A 23 -10.45 8.07 0.27
C ILE A 23 -11.42 7.72 1.40
N ARG A 24 -11.13 6.61 2.09
CA ARG A 24 -11.93 6.16 3.23
C ARG A 24 -11.08 6.17 4.49
N ILE A 25 -11.70 6.53 5.61
CA ILE A 25 -11.06 6.47 6.93
C ILE A 25 -11.25 5.04 7.45
N PRO A 26 -10.18 4.26 7.66
CA PRO A 26 -10.30 2.89 8.17
C PRO A 26 -10.68 2.89 9.66
N SER A 27 -11.29 1.81 10.11
CA SER A 27 -11.66 1.61 11.53
C SER A 27 -10.45 1.32 12.43
N ARG A 28 -9.29 1.04 11.83
CA ARG A 28 -8.03 0.74 12.54
C ARG A 28 -6.89 1.51 11.91
N SER A 29 -5.80 1.68 12.67
CA SER A 29 -4.58 2.30 12.13
C SER A 29 -3.91 1.38 11.11
N LEU A 30 -3.58 1.94 9.95
CA LEU A 30 -2.85 1.25 8.89
C LEU A 30 -1.42 1.82 8.78
N ASP A 31 -0.52 1.05 8.17
CA ASP A 31 0.92 1.39 8.10
C ASP A 31 1.21 2.74 7.46
N TYR A 32 0.37 3.18 6.53
CA TYR A 32 0.53 4.46 5.84
C TYR A 32 -0.65 5.42 6.09
N GLY A 33 -1.55 5.06 7.00
CA GLY A 33 -2.70 5.89 7.34
C GLY A 33 -3.87 5.71 6.40
N SER A 34 -4.81 6.66 6.43
CA SER A 34 -6.01 6.65 5.59
C SER A 34 -5.67 6.89 4.13
N GLY A 35 -6.27 6.13 3.22
CA GLY A 35 -6.05 6.32 1.79
C GLY A 35 -6.56 5.16 0.97
N PHE A 36 -6.35 5.23 -0.34
CA PHE A 36 -6.63 4.15 -1.28
C PHE A 36 -5.35 3.36 -1.54
N TYR A 37 -5.34 2.09 -1.14
CA TYR A 37 -4.17 1.22 -1.16
C TYR A 37 -4.11 0.40 -2.45
N THR A 38 -2.97 0.46 -3.15
CA THR A 38 -2.70 -0.33 -4.34
C THR A 38 -1.32 -0.99 -4.26
N THR A 39 -1.08 -1.97 -5.12
CA THR A 39 0.21 -2.65 -5.25
C THR A 39 0.55 -2.88 -6.71
N THR A 40 1.82 -3.04 -7.04
CA THR A 40 2.25 -3.47 -8.37
C THR A 40 2.19 -5.00 -8.54
N SER A 41 1.95 -5.73 -7.44
CA SER A 41 1.88 -7.19 -7.44
C SER A 41 0.44 -7.69 -7.56
N TYR A 42 0.10 -8.29 -8.72
CA TYR A 42 -1.21 -8.94 -8.91
C TYR A 42 -1.45 -10.00 -7.83
N LYS A 43 -0.44 -10.83 -7.56
CA LYS A 43 -0.54 -11.89 -6.54
C LYS A 43 -0.86 -11.34 -5.15
N GLN A 44 -0.25 -10.23 -4.77
CA GLN A 44 -0.53 -9.61 -3.47
C GLN A 44 -2.00 -9.16 -3.37
N ALA A 45 -2.51 -8.54 -4.42
CA ALA A 45 -3.90 -8.12 -4.47
C ALA A 45 -4.85 -9.33 -4.46
N GLU A 46 -4.53 -10.37 -5.21
CA GLU A 46 -5.31 -11.61 -5.24
C GLU A 46 -5.35 -12.30 -3.88
N ASP A 47 -4.20 -12.43 -3.21
CA ASP A 47 -4.10 -13.03 -1.88
C ASP A 47 -4.92 -12.23 -0.85
N TRP A 48 -4.91 -10.92 -0.97
CA TRP A 48 -5.73 -10.04 -0.13
C TRP A 48 -7.22 -10.32 -0.31
N VAL A 49 -7.69 -10.49 -1.54
CA VAL A 49 -9.09 -10.84 -1.83
C VAL A 49 -9.42 -12.19 -1.24
N LYS A 50 -8.57 -13.21 -1.45
CA LYS A 50 -8.81 -14.58 -0.97
C LYS A 50 -8.98 -14.64 0.55
N ARG A 51 -8.28 -13.80 1.29
CA ARG A 51 -8.42 -13.72 2.76
C ARG A 51 -9.80 -13.24 3.20
N LYS A 52 -10.50 -12.50 2.34
CA LYS A 52 -11.83 -11.97 2.63
C LYS A 52 -12.95 -12.87 2.15
N LEU A 53 -12.64 -13.87 1.32
CA LEU A 53 -13.64 -14.80 0.80
C LEU A 53 -13.98 -15.85 1.85
N ASN A 54 -15.27 -16.22 1.91
CA ASN A 54 -15.82 -17.24 2.80
C ASN A 54 -17.12 -17.78 2.20
N SER A 55 -17.89 -18.54 2.97
CA SER A 55 -19.16 -19.11 2.51
C SER A 55 -20.23 -18.05 2.17
N ASN A 56 -20.14 -16.86 2.75
CA ASN A 56 -21.08 -15.75 2.50
C ASN A 56 -20.59 -14.80 1.41
N ILE A 57 -19.26 -14.68 1.24
CA ILE A 57 -18.63 -13.82 0.23
C ILE A 57 -17.79 -14.73 -0.67
N GLN A 58 -18.37 -15.20 -1.76
CA GLN A 58 -17.75 -16.23 -2.61
C GLN A 58 -16.93 -15.65 -3.76
N VAL A 59 -17.15 -14.39 -4.09
CA VAL A 59 -16.47 -13.72 -5.21
C VAL A 59 -15.92 -12.38 -4.75
N GLY A 60 -14.70 -12.10 -5.13
CA GLY A 60 -14.08 -10.79 -5.00
C GLY A 60 -13.39 -10.42 -6.29
N TYR A 61 -12.65 -9.33 -6.28
CA TYR A 61 -12.08 -8.74 -7.50
C TYR A 61 -10.69 -8.18 -7.25
N VAL A 62 -9.80 -8.41 -8.21
CA VAL A 62 -8.61 -7.60 -8.36
C VAL A 62 -8.95 -6.49 -9.34
N ASN A 63 -9.08 -5.29 -8.83
CA ASN A 63 -9.32 -4.10 -9.64
C ASN A 63 -8.01 -3.63 -10.24
N VAL A 64 -8.00 -3.36 -11.53
CA VAL A 64 -6.80 -3.01 -12.30
C VAL A 64 -6.89 -1.56 -12.75
N TYR A 65 -5.81 -0.81 -12.49
CA TYR A 65 -5.74 0.61 -12.81
C TYR A 65 -4.47 0.92 -13.60
N GLU A 66 -4.55 1.96 -14.42
CA GLU A 66 -3.41 2.58 -15.04
C GLU A 66 -3.05 3.86 -14.27
N PHE A 67 -1.79 4.01 -13.92
CA PHE A 67 -1.25 5.17 -13.21
C PHE A 67 -0.12 5.79 -14.01
N ASP A 68 -0.21 7.10 -14.26
CA ASP A 68 0.83 7.86 -14.94
C ASP A 68 1.87 8.34 -13.94
N GLU A 69 3.04 7.72 -13.92
CA GLU A 69 4.14 8.09 -13.03
C GLU A 69 4.63 9.53 -13.23
N ASN A 70 4.46 10.08 -14.41
CA ASN A 70 4.85 11.46 -14.69
C ASN A 70 4.07 12.46 -13.82
N LEU A 71 2.87 12.08 -13.37
CA LEU A 71 2.05 12.93 -12.50
C LEU A 71 2.59 13.01 -11.07
N LEU A 72 3.51 12.12 -10.67
CA LEU A 72 4.16 12.19 -9.34
C LEU A 72 4.90 13.51 -9.15
N GLU A 73 5.44 14.10 -10.21
CA GLU A 73 6.15 15.38 -10.12
C GLU A 73 5.23 16.54 -9.72
N SER A 74 3.94 16.45 -10.06
CA SER A 74 2.93 17.45 -9.71
C SER A 74 2.24 17.19 -8.38
N LEU A 75 2.55 16.05 -7.74
CA LEU A 75 1.99 15.64 -6.46
C LEU A 75 3.05 15.72 -5.36
N ASN A 76 2.60 15.88 -4.11
CA ASN A 76 3.47 15.77 -2.96
C ASN A 76 3.64 14.28 -2.63
N ALA A 77 4.71 13.67 -3.14
CA ALA A 77 4.95 12.23 -3.05
C ALA A 77 6.10 11.90 -2.10
N LEU A 78 5.91 10.88 -1.26
CA LEU A 78 6.93 10.31 -0.40
C LEU A 78 7.23 8.89 -0.88
N LEU A 79 8.46 8.63 -1.32
CA LEU A 79 8.85 7.37 -1.94
C LEU A 79 9.93 6.67 -1.10
N PHE A 80 9.62 5.45 -0.63
CA PHE A 80 10.56 4.60 0.09
C PHE A 80 10.93 3.39 -0.79
N ASP A 81 12.13 3.38 -1.32
CA ASP A 81 12.60 2.27 -2.16
C ASP A 81 12.91 0.98 -1.36
N SER A 82 13.13 1.13 -0.07
CA SER A 82 13.48 0.02 0.81
C SER A 82 13.05 0.32 2.25
N PRO A 83 13.02 -0.68 3.14
CA PRO A 83 12.72 -0.46 4.56
C PRO A 83 13.93 0.21 5.25
N THR A 84 13.96 1.53 5.17
CA THR A 84 14.96 2.38 5.82
C THR A 84 14.51 2.78 7.23
N GLU A 85 15.37 3.46 7.96
CA GLU A 85 15.04 4.02 9.28
C GLU A 85 13.84 4.98 9.17
N GLU A 86 13.84 5.85 8.16
CA GLU A 86 12.74 6.78 7.90
C GLU A 86 11.42 6.05 7.62
N TRP A 87 11.49 4.95 6.86
CA TRP A 87 10.31 4.13 6.60
C TRP A 87 9.76 3.52 7.90
N VAL A 88 10.63 2.96 8.72
CA VAL A 88 10.23 2.39 10.03
C VAL A 88 9.54 3.44 10.88
N ASP A 89 10.13 4.62 11.00
CA ASP A 89 9.56 5.72 11.80
C ASP A 89 8.21 6.16 11.24
N PHE A 90 8.06 6.26 9.94
CA PHE A 90 6.80 6.63 9.29
C PHE A 90 5.70 5.60 9.57
N VAL A 91 6.00 4.33 9.38
CA VAL A 91 5.04 3.24 9.63
C VAL A 91 4.65 3.18 11.10
N MET A 92 5.62 3.27 12.01
CA MET A 92 5.37 3.23 13.44
C MET A 92 4.51 4.41 13.91
N ASN A 93 4.74 5.60 13.39
CA ASN A 93 3.90 6.76 13.69
C ASN A 93 2.44 6.55 13.25
N ASN A 94 2.23 6.00 12.06
CA ASN A 94 0.88 5.70 11.58
C ASN A 94 0.17 4.64 12.43
N ARG A 95 0.92 3.67 12.95
CA ARG A 95 0.36 2.56 13.74
C ARG A 95 0.06 2.95 15.18
N THR A 96 0.90 3.76 15.80
CA THR A 96 0.90 3.96 17.24
C THR A 96 0.51 5.36 17.69
N ASN A 97 0.62 6.36 16.84
CA ASN A 97 0.30 7.75 17.17
C ASN A 97 -1.01 8.16 16.49
N LYS A 98 -2.10 8.23 17.25
CA LYS A 98 -3.43 8.59 16.74
C LYS A 98 -3.50 10.01 16.18
N ASP A 99 -2.64 10.90 16.65
CA ASP A 99 -2.59 12.29 16.21
C ASP A 99 -1.63 12.50 15.04
N PHE A 100 -0.93 11.44 14.61
CA PHE A 100 -0.02 11.53 13.48
C PHE A 100 -0.79 11.75 12.18
N ASN A 101 -0.38 12.76 11.46
CA ASN A 101 -0.97 13.14 10.19
C ASN A 101 0.13 13.64 9.25
N HIS A 102 -0.09 13.53 7.95
CA HIS A 102 0.85 14.01 6.95
C HIS A 102 0.12 14.65 5.77
N ASP A 103 0.84 15.45 5.01
CA ASP A 103 0.31 16.20 3.87
C ASP A 103 0.67 15.60 2.51
N PHE A 104 1.16 14.36 2.48
CA PHE A 104 1.51 13.69 1.23
C PHE A 104 0.26 13.28 0.45
N ASP A 105 0.31 13.51 -0.87
CA ASP A 105 -0.73 13.04 -1.79
C ASP A 105 -0.58 11.55 -2.08
N VAL A 106 0.66 11.08 -2.24
CA VAL A 106 1.00 9.69 -2.54
C VAL A 106 2.16 9.24 -1.65
N VAL A 107 2.05 8.04 -1.10
CA VAL A 107 3.16 7.38 -0.41
C VAL A 107 3.42 6.03 -1.06
N TYR A 108 4.66 5.77 -1.43
CA TYR A 108 5.12 4.49 -1.96
C TYR A 108 6.10 3.85 -1.00
N GLY A 109 5.99 2.54 -0.82
CA GLY A 109 6.95 1.82 0.01
C GLY A 109 6.65 0.33 0.13
N PRO A 110 7.45 -0.39 0.93
CA PRO A 110 7.21 -1.82 1.16
C PRO A 110 5.89 -2.10 1.88
N VAL A 111 5.27 -3.24 1.53
CA VAL A 111 4.07 -3.74 2.21
C VAL A 111 4.49 -4.50 3.47
N ALA A 112 3.85 -4.19 4.58
CA ALA A 112 3.97 -4.97 5.80
C ALA A 112 3.14 -6.26 5.69
N ASN A 113 3.78 -7.42 5.89
CA ASN A 113 3.14 -8.73 5.97
C ASN A 113 3.30 -9.32 7.38
N ASP A 114 2.83 -10.54 7.59
CA ASP A 114 2.86 -11.18 8.92
C ASP A 114 4.28 -11.29 9.50
N LYS A 115 5.31 -11.52 8.67
CA LYS A 115 6.70 -11.53 9.10
C LYS A 115 7.16 -10.15 9.56
N VAL A 116 6.75 -9.11 8.87
CA VAL A 116 7.05 -7.73 9.24
C VAL A 116 6.38 -7.39 10.56
N TYR A 117 5.11 -7.77 10.76
CA TYR A 117 4.42 -7.53 12.03
C TYR A 117 5.10 -8.24 13.19
N ALA A 118 5.57 -9.47 12.99
CA ALA A 118 6.33 -10.20 14.02
C ALA A 118 7.63 -9.48 14.38
N ALA A 119 8.37 -8.99 13.38
CA ALA A 119 9.59 -8.22 13.59
C ALA A 119 9.31 -6.89 14.30
N PHE A 120 8.22 -6.19 13.95
CA PHE A 120 7.82 -4.96 14.64
C PHE A 120 7.49 -5.23 16.11
N ALA A 121 6.83 -6.34 16.42
CA ALA A 121 6.52 -6.70 17.81
C ALA A 121 7.79 -6.89 18.64
N LEU A 122 8.82 -7.53 18.08
CA LEU A 122 10.11 -7.69 18.76
C LEU A 122 10.81 -6.34 18.98
N TYR A 123 10.72 -5.45 18.02
CA TYR A 123 11.27 -4.09 18.13
C TYR A 123 10.53 -3.26 19.17
N GLU A 124 9.20 -3.27 19.13
CA GLU A 124 8.36 -2.54 20.11
C GLU A 124 8.57 -3.07 21.54
N GLY A 125 8.79 -4.37 21.68
CA GLY A 125 9.08 -5.00 22.97
C GLY A 125 10.51 -4.81 23.48
N GLY A 126 11.37 -4.13 22.71
CA GLY A 126 12.77 -3.89 23.07
C GLY A 126 13.70 -5.10 22.94
N ILE A 127 13.23 -6.18 22.28
CA ILE A 127 14.01 -7.43 22.12
C ILE A 127 15.09 -7.26 21.05
N ILE A 128 14.75 -6.54 19.96
CA ILE A 128 15.71 -6.18 18.91
C ILE A 128 15.79 -4.67 18.79
N ASP A 129 16.93 -4.15 18.35
CA ASP A 129 17.09 -2.72 18.06
C ASP A 129 16.64 -2.38 16.63
N LYS A 130 16.62 -1.08 16.33
CA LYS A 130 16.19 -0.58 15.03
C LYS A 130 17.04 -1.12 13.87
N GLN A 131 18.36 -1.23 14.05
CA GLN A 131 19.26 -1.71 13.00
C GLN A 131 19.03 -3.18 12.70
N ASN A 132 18.81 -4.01 13.71
CA ASN A 132 18.47 -5.42 13.54
C ASN A 132 17.11 -5.58 12.86
N LEU A 133 16.12 -4.74 13.23
CA LEU A 133 14.81 -4.72 12.55
C LEU A 133 14.99 -4.44 11.07
N ILE A 134 15.71 -3.39 10.71
CA ILE A 134 15.92 -3.01 9.30
C ILE A 134 16.62 -4.13 8.52
N SER A 135 17.64 -4.77 9.12
CA SER A 135 18.36 -5.90 8.51
C SER A 135 17.43 -7.06 8.19
N GLU A 136 16.52 -7.43 9.11
CA GLU A 136 15.53 -8.47 8.88
C GLU A 136 14.56 -8.10 7.76
N LEU A 137 14.04 -6.88 7.78
CA LEU A 137 13.07 -6.41 6.79
C LEU A 137 13.65 -6.43 5.38
N LYS A 138 14.90 -6.04 5.21
CA LYS A 138 15.59 -6.11 3.91
C LYS A 138 15.74 -7.53 3.39
N ALA A 139 15.88 -8.50 4.28
CA ALA A 139 16.01 -9.92 3.91
C ALA A 139 14.69 -10.52 3.41
N TYR A 140 13.55 -9.95 3.74
CA TYR A 140 12.24 -10.52 3.42
C TYR A 140 11.78 -10.29 1.97
N LYS A 141 12.43 -9.45 1.19
CA LYS A 141 12.03 -9.08 -0.18
C LYS A 141 10.55 -8.71 -0.26
N LEU A 142 10.20 -7.63 0.41
CA LEU A 142 8.82 -7.19 0.53
C LEU A 142 8.26 -6.72 -0.82
N VAL A 143 6.98 -7.01 -1.08
CA VAL A 143 6.25 -6.39 -2.18
C VAL A 143 5.98 -4.92 -1.86
N ASP A 144 5.65 -4.15 -2.87
CA ASP A 144 5.41 -2.72 -2.73
C ASP A 144 3.94 -2.33 -2.62
N GLN A 145 3.69 -1.09 -2.25
CA GLN A 145 2.37 -0.49 -2.29
C GLN A 145 2.47 1.00 -2.64
N TYR A 146 1.49 1.46 -3.41
CA TYR A 146 1.21 2.88 -3.63
C TYR A 146 -0.08 3.24 -2.94
N LEU A 147 -0.02 4.29 -2.12
CA LEU A 147 -1.17 4.79 -1.41
C LEU A 147 -1.51 6.19 -1.87
N PHE A 148 -2.77 6.39 -2.20
CA PHE A 148 -3.30 7.67 -2.63
C PHE A 148 -4.09 8.26 -1.46
N HIS A 149 -3.64 9.40 -0.94
CA HIS A 149 -4.18 10.01 0.28
C HIS A 149 -5.11 11.18 0.01
N THR A 150 -5.17 11.67 -1.22
CA THR A 150 -5.98 12.84 -1.59
C THR A 150 -6.78 12.59 -2.86
N ASP A 151 -7.88 13.31 -3.02
CA ASP A 151 -8.68 13.26 -4.25
C ASP A 151 -7.87 13.74 -5.46
N LYS A 152 -6.96 14.68 -5.27
CA LYS A 152 -6.03 15.14 -6.31
C LYS A 152 -5.18 13.97 -6.84
N ALA A 153 -4.66 13.14 -5.94
CA ALA A 153 -3.86 11.97 -6.31
C ALA A 153 -4.68 10.91 -7.03
N LEU A 154 -5.92 10.69 -6.60
CA LEU A 154 -6.82 9.71 -7.22
C LEU A 154 -7.15 10.02 -8.68
N LYS A 155 -7.06 11.27 -9.10
CA LYS A 155 -7.27 11.66 -10.51
C LYS A 155 -6.21 11.08 -11.45
N ALA A 156 -5.04 10.68 -10.92
CA ALA A 156 -3.97 10.06 -11.69
C ALA A 156 -4.19 8.56 -11.93
N VAL A 157 -5.21 7.98 -11.32
CA VAL A 157 -5.52 6.55 -11.36
C VAL A 157 -6.75 6.35 -12.24
N LYS A 158 -6.61 5.53 -13.31
CA LYS A 158 -7.70 5.22 -14.23
C LYS A 158 -8.05 3.74 -14.14
N PHE A 159 -9.32 3.45 -13.88
CA PHE A 159 -9.82 2.07 -13.88
C PHE A 159 -9.76 1.47 -15.28
N ILE A 160 -9.24 0.23 -15.37
CA ILE A 160 -9.16 -0.54 -16.61
C ILE A 160 -10.19 -1.67 -16.61
N GLU A 161 -10.11 -2.55 -15.61
CA GLU A 161 -10.95 -3.74 -15.51
C GLU A 161 -10.96 -4.27 -14.08
N ALA A 162 -11.91 -5.18 -13.80
CA ALA A 162 -11.93 -5.95 -12.57
C ALA A 162 -11.87 -7.43 -12.92
N LYS A 163 -10.93 -8.17 -12.30
CA LYS A 163 -10.77 -9.61 -12.50
C LYS A 163 -11.36 -10.36 -11.33
N GLU A 164 -12.27 -11.29 -11.60
CA GLU A 164 -12.88 -12.11 -10.56
C GLU A 164 -11.85 -13.00 -9.85
N VAL A 165 -12.02 -13.11 -8.54
CA VAL A 165 -11.26 -14.03 -7.70
C VAL A 165 -12.24 -14.88 -6.92
N THR A 166 -12.05 -16.20 -6.96
CA THR A 166 -12.81 -17.16 -6.17
C THR A 166 -11.84 -18.07 -5.42
N LEU A 167 -12.32 -18.74 -4.38
CA LEU A 167 -11.52 -19.75 -3.70
C LEU A 167 -11.38 -21.04 -4.53
#